data_4607f08672f6ad9fdd51dd015a8548bc
#
_entry.id   4607f08672f6ad9fdd51dd015a8548bc
#
_cell.length_a   1.000
_cell.length_b   1.000
_cell.length_c   1.000
_cell.angle_alpha   90.00
_cell.angle_beta   90.00
_cell.angle_gamma   90.00
#
_symmetry.space_group_name_H-M   'P 1'
#
loop_
_entity.id
_entity.type
_entity.pdbx_description
1 polymer ?
#
loop_
_entity_poly.entity_id
_entity_poly.type
_entity_poly.pdbx_seq_one_letter_code
_entity_poly.pdbx_strand_id
1 'polypeptide(L)'
;MRATAVVVGAGHAGLAMSRCLAERSIDHVVLERGEVANSWKTERWDSLRLLTPNWQSRLPGYGYSGSDPDGYRTMAETCAFLERYAEVIEAPVRTHTAVTSVRRLEDGYAVTTSRGEWRSRIVVLASGACNIAAVPAIAAALPPGIASVSPMQYRNPEALAHGGVLVVGASATGVQIADEIQRSGRPVTLAVGEHIRAPRIYRGRDIQWWMDGAGILDHRYDEIEDLRRARNLPSLQLAGYPDRRSVDLNSLTAIGVKLVGRLAAMRDGRAQFSGGLANQVALSDLKMNRLLDTIDAWAAAGALADEVGPPERFAPTRIDASPALALDLHRAGIRTVLWATGYRPDYSWLHVPVLDRKGRVRDVGGVVVDSPGLYLMGIQFLRRRKSALIDGAGDDARELSAHIARFLGGMKPSRPGNARVGADRIGELGRRIDFP
;
A
#
# COMPACT_ATOMS: atom_id res chain seq x y z
N MET A 1 -29.46 -16.01 -1.66
CA MET A 1 -29.14 -15.46 -2.98
C MET A 1 -28.08 -16.33 -3.65
N ARG A 2 -27.91 -16.29 -4.97
CA ARG A 2 -26.88 -17.06 -5.69
C ARG A 2 -26.19 -16.15 -6.73
N ALA A 3 -24.89 -16.35 -6.93
CA ALA A 3 -24.10 -15.80 -8.02
C ALA A 3 -22.94 -16.77 -8.32
N THR A 4 -22.45 -16.79 -9.55
CA THR A 4 -21.29 -17.62 -9.90
C THR A 4 -20.05 -17.18 -9.14
N ALA A 5 -19.84 -15.86 -9.02
CA ALA A 5 -18.77 -15.28 -8.24
C ALA A 5 -19.26 -14.18 -7.27
N VAL A 6 -18.67 -14.14 -6.10
CA VAL A 6 -18.83 -13.05 -5.12
C VAL A 6 -17.50 -12.34 -4.96
N VAL A 7 -17.46 -11.03 -5.21
CA VAL A 7 -16.32 -10.16 -4.96
C VAL A 7 -16.56 -9.39 -3.67
N VAL A 8 -15.64 -9.46 -2.71
CA VAL A 8 -15.75 -8.79 -1.41
C VAL A 8 -14.93 -7.52 -1.42
N GLY A 9 -15.61 -6.37 -1.47
CA GLY A 9 -15.05 -5.02 -1.50
C GLY A 9 -15.19 -4.33 -2.85
N ALA A 10 -15.69 -3.08 -2.85
CA ALA A 10 -15.86 -2.20 -4.01
C ALA A 10 -14.80 -1.08 -4.04
N GLY A 11 -13.56 -1.40 -3.70
CA GLY A 11 -12.38 -0.59 -3.98
C GLY A 11 -11.87 -0.82 -5.41
N HIS A 12 -10.75 -0.16 -5.78
CA HIS A 12 -10.15 -0.28 -7.11
C HIS A 12 -9.92 -1.74 -7.56
N ALA A 13 -9.49 -2.62 -6.65
CA ALA A 13 -9.20 -4.02 -6.96
C ALA A 13 -10.49 -4.83 -7.24
N GLY A 14 -11.53 -4.64 -6.42
CA GLY A 14 -12.81 -5.34 -6.62
C GLY A 14 -13.53 -4.86 -7.87
N LEU A 15 -13.52 -3.57 -8.17
CA LEU A 15 -14.10 -3.01 -9.38
C LEU A 15 -13.35 -3.48 -10.64
N ALA A 16 -12.01 -3.52 -10.60
CA ALA A 16 -11.21 -4.08 -11.69
C ALA A 16 -11.55 -5.56 -11.95
N MET A 17 -11.71 -6.36 -10.90
CA MET A 17 -12.16 -7.75 -11.01
C MET A 17 -13.58 -7.84 -11.59
N SER A 18 -14.51 -7.02 -11.11
CA SER A 18 -15.88 -6.96 -11.63
C SER A 18 -15.90 -6.75 -13.14
N ARG A 19 -15.16 -5.77 -13.64
CA ARG A 19 -15.02 -5.51 -15.08
C ARG A 19 -14.50 -6.74 -15.84
N CYS A 20 -13.44 -7.36 -15.34
CA CYS A 20 -12.81 -8.50 -16.01
C CYS A 20 -13.68 -9.78 -15.95
N LEU A 21 -14.53 -9.94 -14.93
CA LEU A 21 -15.54 -11.01 -14.87
C LEU A 21 -16.67 -10.77 -15.88
N ALA A 22 -17.17 -9.53 -15.97
CA ALA A 22 -18.20 -9.14 -16.95
C ALA A 22 -17.74 -9.37 -18.39
N GLU A 23 -16.49 -8.99 -18.73
CA GLU A 23 -15.89 -9.25 -20.05
C GLU A 23 -15.83 -10.73 -20.42
N ARG A 24 -15.90 -11.62 -19.43
CA ARG A 24 -15.93 -13.08 -19.59
C ARG A 24 -17.33 -13.69 -19.44
N SER A 25 -18.35 -12.84 -19.37
CA SER A 25 -19.74 -13.26 -19.12
C SER A 25 -19.90 -14.13 -17.86
N ILE A 26 -19.07 -13.87 -16.83
CA ILE A 26 -19.18 -14.55 -15.53
C ILE A 26 -20.13 -13.76 -14.65
N ASP A 27 -21.29 -14.33 -14.34
CA ASP A 27 -22.26 -13.76 -13.39
C ASP A 27 -21.60 -13.54 -12.03
N HIS A 28 -21.74 -12.34 -11.47
CA HIS A 28 -21.12 -11.99 -10.21
C HIS A 28 -21.86 -10.87 -9.47
N VAL A 29 -21.50 -10.70 -8.21
CA VAL A 29 -21.92 -9.57 -7.37
C VAL A 29 -20.72 -9.02 -6.64
N VAL A 30 -20.67 -7.71 -6.44
CA VAL A 30 -19.67 -7.03 -5.59
C VAL A 30 -20.36 -6.61 -4.29
N LEU A 31 -19.85 -7.08 -3.15
CA LEU A 31 -20.40 -6.78 -1.82
C LEU A 31 -19.52 -5.75 -1.13
N GLU A 32 -20.10 -4.62 -0.76
CA GLU A 32 -19.38 -3.53 -0.10
C GLU A 32 -20.05 -3.15 1.23
N ARG A 33 -19.26 -3.06 2.31
CA ARG A 33 -19.77 -2.75 3.66
C ARG A 33 -20.34 -1.33 3.79
N GLY A 34 -19.81 -0.39 3.02
CA GLY A 34 -20.29 0.99 2.96
C GLY A 34 -20.64 1.39 1.52
N GLU A 35 -20.19 2.54 1.09
CA GLU A 35 -20.28 3.05 -0.27
C GLU A 35 -19.11 2.53 -1.15
N VAL A 36 -19.21 2.71 -2.47
CA VAL A 36 -18.06 2.51 -3.35
C VAL A 36 -16.87 3.35 -2.83
N ALA A 37 -15.69 2.77 -2.84
CA ALA A 37 -14.46 3.39 -2.31
C ALA A 37 -14.50 3.74 -0.80
N ASN A 38 -15.31 3.05 0.00
CA ASN A 38 -15.58 3.37 1.40
C ASN A 38 -14.33 3.68 2.24
N SER A 39 -13.29 2.85 2.15
CA SER A 39 -12.04 3.05 2.92
C SER A 39 -11.31 4.36 2.57
N TRP A 40 -11.45 4.85 1.34
CA TRP A 40 -10.91 6.13 0.92
C TRP A 40 -11.71 7.31 1.50
N LYS A 41 -13.04 7.16 1.63
CA LYS A 41 -13.94 8.16 2.20
C LYS A 41 -13.79 8.29 3.73
N THR A 42 -13.66 7.17 4.44
CA THR A 42 -13.92 7.14 5.89
C THR A 42 -12.68 6.88 6.74
N GLU A 43 -11.60 6.32 6.17
CA GLU A 43 -10.46 5.80 6.92
C GLU A 43 -9.15 6.54 6.61
N ARG A 44 -9.21 7.75 6.07
CA ARG A 44 -8.05 8.55 5.69
C ARG A 44 -8.11 9.93 6.31
N TRP A 45 -6.96 10.58 6.45
CA TRP A 45 -6.86 11.94 6.93
C TRP A 45 -7.14 12.96 5.80
N ASP A 46 -7.54 14.16 6.19
CA ASP A 46 -8.16 15.13 5.29
C ASP A 46 -7.24 15.59 4.15
N SER A 47 -5.95 15.78 4.44
CA SER A 47 -4.96 16.26 3.47
C SER A 47 -4.36 15.15 2.59
N LEU A 48 -4.71 13.88 2.81
CA LEU A 48 -4.11 12.79 2.05
C LEU A 48 -4.38 12.95 0.55
N ARG A 49 -3.31 12.75 -0.21
CA ARG A 49 -3.37 12.60 -1.68
C ARG A 49 -2.74 11.29 -2.10
N LEU A 50 -3.07 10.82 -3.30
CA LEU A 50 -2.42 9.64 -3.86
C LEU A 50 -0.91 9.89 -3.98
N LEU A 51 -0.12 8.85 -3.76
CA LEU A 51 1.33 8.87 -3.95
C LEU A 51 1.73 8.66 -5.42
N THR A 52 0.78 8.19 -6.22
CA THR A 52 0.93 7.98 -7.65
C THR A 52 0.36 9.17 -8.41
N PRO A 53 1.03 9.64 -9.48
CA PRO A 53 0.50 10.68 -10.34
C PRO A 53 -0.84 10.29 -10.98
N ASN A 54 -1.61 11.27 -11.41
CA ASN A 54 -2.93 11.07 -12.00
C ASN A 54 -2.91 10.16 -13.22
N TRP A 55 -1.88 10.29 -14.10
CA TRP A 55 -1.72 9.45 -15.29
C TRP A 55 -1.60 7.95 -14.95
N GLN A 56 -1.14 7.61 -13.75
CA GLN A 56 -0.99 6.23 -13.28
C GLN A 56 -2.30 5.65 -12.71
N SER A 57 -3.40 6.42 -12.73
CA SER A 57 -4.73 5.89 -12.37
C SER A 57 -5.36 5.20 -13.58
N ARG A 58 -4.91 3.99 -13.85
CA ARG A 58 -5.33 3.12 -14.98
C ARG A 58 -6.09 1.91 -14.43
N LEU A 59 -7.32 1.73 -14.92
CA LEU A 59 -8.19 0.57 -14.63
C LEU A 59 -8.66 -0.04 -15.96
N PRO A 60 -9.15 -1.29 -16.00
CA PRO A 60 -9.61 -1.92 -17.22
C PRO A 60 -10.69 -1.08 -17.95
N GLY A 61 -10.32 -0.55 -19.14
CA GLY A 61 -11.21 0.29 -19.95
C GLY A 61 -11.45 1.69 -19.38
N TYR A 62 -10.66 2.16 -18.39
CA TYR A 62 -10.84 3.46 -17.77
C TYR A 62 -9.52 4.04 -17.25
N GLY A 63 -9.34 5.32 -17.41
CA GLY A 63 -8.12 6.01 -16.98
C GLY A 63 -8.36 7.48 -16.69
N TYR A 64 -7.28 8.16 -16.30
CA TYR A 64 -7.31 9.60 -16.13
C TYR A 64 -7.44 10.32 -17.48
N SER A 65 -8.34 11.30 -17.54
CA SER A 65 -8.58 12.14 -18.75
C SER A 65 -8.60 13.64 -18.43
N GLY A 66 -8.12 14.05 -17.25
CA GLY A 66 -8.06 15.46 -16.86
C GLY A 66 -6.86 16.20 -17.43
N SER A 67 -6.77 17.51 -17.14
CA SER A 67 -5.74 18.42 -17.64
C SER A 67 -4.42 18.40 -16.86
N ASP A 68 -4.37 17.75 -15.67
CA ASP A 68 -3.19 17.67 -14.82
C ASP A 68 -2.73 16.20 -14.64
N PRO A 69 -2.11 15.59 -15.65
CA PRO A 69 -1.70 14.20 -15.59
C PRO A 69 -0.64 13.93 -14.50
N ASP A 70 0.21 14.91 -14.23
CA ASP A 70 1.30 14.81 -13.26
C ASP A 70 0.92 15.25 -11.83
N GLY A 71 -0.31 15.69 -11.60
CA GLY A 71 -0.84 16.01 -10.30
C GLY A 71 -1.19 14.78 -9.49
N TYR A 72 -1.65 14.99 -8.25
CA TYR A 72 -1.99 13.92 -7.31
C TYR A 72 -3.40 14.14 -6.76
N ARG A 73 -4.29 13.17 -6.95
CA ARG A 73 -5.67 13.25 -6.47
C ARG A 73 -5.75 13.32 -4.96
N THR A 74 -6.65 14.18 -4.50
CA THR A 74 -7.19 14.14 -3.15
C THR A 74 -8.01 12.88 -2.92
N MET A 75 -8.38 12.60 -1.67
CA MET A 75 -9.27 11.49 -1.38
C MET A 75 -10.66 11.65 -2.00
N ALA A 76 -11.20 12.87 -2.00
CA ALA A 76 -12.49 13.16 -2.67
C ALA A 76 -12.43 12.87 -4.17
N GLU A 77 -11.40 13.34 -4.86
CA GLU A 77 -11.19 13.08 -6.29
C GLU A 77 -10.94 11.59 -6.59
N THR A 78 -10.27 10.88 -5.67
CA THR A 78 -10.05 9.43 -5.78
C THR A 78 -11.35 8.67 -5.63
N CYS A 79 -12.21 9.05 -4.66
CA CYS A 79 -13.54 8.46 -4.51
C CYS A 79 -14.40 8.69 -5.75
N ALA A 80 -14.49 9.94 -6.22
CA ALA A 80 -15.25 10.29 -7.43
C ALA A 80 -14.77 9.51 -8.67
N PHE A 81 -13.45 9.30 -8.82
CA PHE A 81 -12.89 8.49 -9.89
C PHE A 81 -13.33 7.02 -9.83
N LEU A 82 -13.34 6.43 -8.64
CA LEU A 82 -13.75 5.03 -8.46
C LEU A 82 -15.28 4.87 -8.56
N GLU A 83 -16.06 5.82 -8.07
CA GLU A 83 -17.52 5.85 -8.23
C GLU A 83 -17.88 5.94 -9.70
N ARG A 84 -17.27 6.87 -10.42
CA ARG A 84 -17.50 6.99 -11.88
C ARG A 84 -17.08 5.72 -12.61
N TYR A 85 -15.98 5.08 -12.21
CA TYR A 85 -15.58 3.80 -12.78
C TYR A 85 -16.65 2.73 -12.55
N ALA A 86 -17.17 2.61 -11.34
CA ALA A 86 -18.24 1.64 -11.03
C ALA A 86 -19.48 1.84 -11.89
N GLU A 87 -19.88 3.11 -12.15
CA GLU A 87 -20.97 3.47 -13.05
C GLU A 87 -20.68 3.07 -14.50
N VAL A 88 -19.50 3.46 -15.03
CA VAL A 88 -19.12 3.21 -16.43
C VAL A 88 -19.07 1.71 -16.75
N ILE A 89 -18.65 0.88 -15.81
CA ILE A 89 -18.62 -0.57 -16.00
C ILE A 89 -19.91 -1.29 -15.57
N GLU A 90 -20.91 -0.53 -15.14
CA GLU A 90 -22.19 -1.05 -14.63
C GLU A 90 -21.97 -2.16 -13.57
N ALA A 91 -21.02 -1.92 -12.64
CA ALA A 91 -20.64 -2.92 -11.64
C ALA A 91 -21.85 -3.32 -10.77
N PRO A 92 -22.16 -4.61 -10.59
CA PRO A 92 -23.28 -5.07 -9.77
C PRO A 92 -22.97 -4.95 -8.26
N VAL A 93 -22.73 -3.73 -7.80
CA VAL A 93 -22.35 -3.44 -6.41
C VAL A 93 -23.59 -3.47 -5.51
N ARG A 94 -23.46 -4.15 -4.38
CA ARG A 94 -24.42 -4.11 -3.25
C ARG A 94 -23.73 -3.35 -2.11
N THR A 95 -24.00 -2.06 -2.03
CA THR A 95 -23.55 -1.18 -0.94
C THR A 95 -24.22 -1.52 0.38
N HIS A 96 -23.65 -1.07 1.50
CA HIS A 96 -24.13 -1.31 2.87
C HIS A 96 -24.40 -2.80 3.15
N THR A 97 -23.57 -3.67 2.55
CA THR A 97 -23.70 -5.12 2.64
C THR A 97 -22.38 -5.70 3.16
N ALA A 98 -22.21 -5.63 4.47
CA ALA A 98 -21.00 -6.12 5.13
C ALA A 98 -20.95 -7.64 5.14
N VAL A 99 -19.87 -8.23 4.63
CA VAL A 99 -19.60 -9.66 4.76
C VAL A 99 -19.16 -9.95 6.19
N THR A 100 -19.88 -10.86 6.85
CA THR A 100 -19.65 -11.26 8.25
C THR A 100 -19.13 -12.68 8.38
N SER A 101 -19.28 -13.52 7.33
CA SER A 101 -18.71 -14.87 7.32
C SER A 101 -18.52 -15.35 5.88
N VAL A 102 -17.39 -15.99 5.62
CA VAL A 102 -17.17 -16.83 4.43
C VAL A 102 -16.80 -18.22 4.90
N ARG A 103 -17.58 -19.21 4.49
CA ARG A 103 -17.36 -20.63 4.82
C ARG A 103 -17.33 -21.47 3.56
N ARG A 104 -16.51 -22.51 3.55
CA ARG A 104 -16.48 -23.48 2.48
C ARG A 104 -17.67 -24.41 2.56
N LEU A 105 -18.26 -24.70 1.43
CA LEU A 105 -19.28 -25.74 1.21
C LEU A 105 -18.67 -26.85 0.33
N GLU A 106 -19.40 -27.93 0.14
CA GLU A 106 -19.01 -29.00 -0.79
C GLU A 106 -18.83 -28.45 -2.20
N ASP A 107 -19.80 -27.65 -2.70
CA ASP A 107 -19.79 -27.08 -4.04
C ASP A 107 -19.53 -25.55 -4.06
N GLY A 108 -18.54 -25.08 -3.32
CA GLY A 108 -18.19 -23.65 -3.33
C GLY A 108 -18.22 -23.02 -1.95
N TYR A 109 -18.90 -21.88 -1.80
CA TYR A 109 -18.84 -21.06 -0.60
C TYR A 109 -20.22 -20.51 -0.19
N ALA A 110 -20.43 -20.41 1.11
CA ALA A 110 -21.47 -19.58 1.71
C ALA A 110 -20.85 -18.26 2.18
N VAL A 111 -21.40 -17.16 1.73
CA VAL A 111 -21.00 -15.79 2.11
C VAL A 111 -22.16 -15.15 2.86
N THR A 112 -22.07 -15.10 4.17
CA THR A 112 -23.06 -14.45 5.05
C THR A 112 -22.78 -12.97 5.12
N THR A 113 -23.80 -12.16 5.01
CA THR A 113 -23.73 -10.71 5.06
C THR A 113 -24.71 -10.13 6.05
N SER A 114 -24.61 -8.82 6.33
CA SER A 114 -25.62 -8.07 7.10
C SER A 114 -27.02 -8.07 6.46
N ARG A 115 -27.16 -8.51 5.18
CA ARG A 115 -28.41 -8.50 4.42
C ARG A 115 -28.79 -9.89 3.86
N GLY A 116 -28.29 -10.96 4.46
CA GLY A 116 -28.61 -12.34 4.07
C GLY A 116 -27.39 -13.10 3.54
N GLU A 117 -27.63 -14.31 3.04
CA GLU A 117 -26.59 -15.23 2.61
C GLU A 117 -26.53 -15.35 1.07
N TRP A 118 -25.32 -15.38 0.55
CA TRP A 118 -25.00 -15.71 -0.85
C TRP A 118 -24.33 -17.08 -0.93
N ARG A 119 -24.64 -17.81 -2.00
CA ARG A 119 -23.90 -19.03 -2.37
C ARG A 119 -23.23 -18.81 -3.71
N SER A 120 -21.94 -19.17 -3.80
CA SER A 120 -21.15 -18.99 -5.01
C SER A 120 -20.10 -20.08 -5.17
N ARG A 121 -19.70 -20.35 -6.42
CA ARG A 121 -18.57 -21.22 -6.71
C ARG A 121 -17.22 -20.51 -6.51
N ILE A 122 -17.22 -19.19 -6.66
CA ILE A 122 -16.02 -18.33 -6.62
C ILE A 122 -16.22 -17.25 -5.56
N VAL A 123 -15.18 -17.01 -4.76
CA VAL A 123 -15.08 -15.83 -3.90
C VAL A 123 -13.76 -15.13 -4.17
N VAL A 124 -13.80 -13.81 -4.41
CA VAL A 124 -12.63 -12.96 -4.56
C VAL A 124 -12.54 -12.01 -3.37
N LEU A 125 -11.47 -12.16 -2.58
CA LEU A 125 -11.17 -11.31 -1.44
C LEU A 125 -10.48 -10.03 -1.94
N ALA A 126 -11.23 -8.95 -2.13
CA ALA A 126 -10.76 -7.64 -2.56
C ALA A 126 -11.01 -6.57 -1.48
N SER A 127 -11.06 -6.99 -0.21
CA SER A 127 -11.38 -6.15 0.95
C SER A 127 -10.29 -5.14 1.33
N GLY A 128 -9.13 -5.17 0.66
CA GLY A 128 -8.02 -4.25 0.87
C GLY A 128 -7.01 -4.71 1.93
N ALA A 129 -5.86 -4.04 1.94
CA ALA A 129 -4.72 -4.37 2.82
C ALA A 129 -4.67 -3.51 4.10
N CYS A 130 -5.45 -2.42 4.17
CA CYS A 130 -5.35 -1.40 5.22
C CYS A 130 -6.63 -1.33 6.07
N ASN A 131 -7.12 -2.47 6.54
CA ASN A 131 -8.38 -2.52 7.32
C ASN A 131 -8.17 -2.27 8.81
N ILE A 132 -7.01 -2.62 9.35
CA ILE A 132 -6.68 -2.50 10.77
C ILE A 132 -5.30 -1.85 10.89
N ALA A 133 -5.19 -0.80 11.70
CA ALA A 133 -3.90 -0.22 12.04
C ALA A 133 -3.05 -1.23 12.85
N ALA A 134 -1.80 -1.40 12.45
CA ALA A 134 -0.86 -2.29 13.13
C ALA A 134 -0.23 -1.59 14.35
N VAL A 135 -1.05 -1.28 15.36
CA VAL A 135 -0.57 -0.69 16.61
C VAL A 135 0.22 -1.72 17.41
N PRO A 136 1.48 -1.47 17.77
CA PRO A 136 2.30 -2.44 18.49
C PRO A 136 1.85 -2.59 19.95
N ALA A 137 2.06 -3.77 20.55
CA ALA A 137 1.65 -4.06 21.93
C ALA A 137 2.23 -3.08 22.97
N ILE A 138 3.37 -2.47 22.67
CA ILE A 138 3.99 -1.43 23.48
C ILE A 138 3.08 -0.22 23.74
N ALA A 139 2.07 0.02 22.90
CA ALA A 139 1.10 1.09 23.07
C ALA A 139 0.28 0.95 24.38
N ALA A 140 0.11 -0.26 24.89
CA ALA A 140 -0.57 -0.50 26.17
C ALA A 140 0.17 0.07 27.39
N ALA A 141 1.47 0.40 27.25
CA ALA A 141 2.28 0.99 28.29
C ALA A 141 2.34 2.54 28.23
N LEU A 142 1.49 3.18 27.42
CA LEU A 142 1.37 4.64 27.43
C LEU A 142 0.86 5.15 28.77
N PRO A 143 1.46 6.21 29.32
CA PRO A 143 0.99 6.80 30.56
C PRO A 143 -0.36 7.49 30.40
N PRO A 144 -1.13 7.63 31.49
CA PRO A 144 -2.38 8.38 31.46
C PRO A 144 -2.19 9.80 30.95
N GLY A 145 -3.19 10.33 30.22
CA GLY A 145 -3.16 11.68 29.66
C GLY A 145 -2.37 11.84 28.36
N ILE A 146 -1.84 10.77 27.80
CA ILE A 146 -1.25 10.75 26.45
C ILE A 146 -2.15 9.96 25.50
N ALA A 147 -2.63 10.64 24.46
CA ALA A 147 -3.52 10.05 23.48
C ALA A 147 -2.75 9.04 22.59
N SER A 148 -3.38 7.90 22.33
CA SER A 148 -2.91 6.86 21.39
C SER A 148 -3.74 6.97 20.11
N VAL A 149 -3.13 7.35 18.99
CA VAL A 149 -3.84 7.63 17.74
C VAL A 149 -3.21 6.81 16.61
N SER A 150 -4.03 6.15 15.82
CA SER A 150 -3.61 5.52 14.57
C SER A 150 -3.87 6.43 13.36
N PRO A 151 -3.21 6.23 12.20
CA PRO A 151 -3.50 7.02 11.00
C PRO A 151 -4.94 6.87 10.48
N MET A 152 -5.66 5.82 10.86
CA MET A 152 -7.08 5.63 10.54
C MET A 152 -8.00 6.52 11.40
N GLN A 153 -7.53 6.93 12.57
CA GLN A 153 -8.24 7.83 13.49
C GLN A 153 -7.82 9.30 13.32
N TYR A 154 -6.59 9.52 12.84
CA TYR A 154 -6.09 10.85 12.56
C TYR A 154 -6.87 11.49 11.41
N ARG A 155 -7.27 12.75 11.56
CA ARG A 155 -7.96 13.54 10.54
C ARG A 155 -7.10 14.72 10.08
N ASN A 156 -6.72 15.55 11.01
CA ASN A 156 -5.92 16.76 10.81
C ASN A 156 -5.21 17.13 12.13
N PRO A 157 -4.25 18.07 12.13
CA PRO A 157 -3.57 18.50 13.35
C PRO A 157 -4.50 19.08 14.40
N GLU A 158 -5.56 19.78 14.02
CA GLU A 158 -6.51 20.46 14.91
C GLU A 158 -7.29 19.45 15.79
N ALA A 159 -7.53 18.24 15.27
CA ALA A 159 -8.22 17.19 16.00
C ALA A 159 -7.35 16.52 17.11
N LEU A 160 -6.04 16.82 17.14
CA LEU A 160 -5.15 16.28 18.16
C LEU A 160 -5.17 17.11 19.44
N ALA A 161 -4.88 16.48 20.59
CA ALA A 161 -4.67 17.19 21.86
C ALA A 161 -3.54 18.22 21.74
N HIS A 162 -3.71 19.38 22.38
CA HIS A 162 -2.68 20.43 22.39
C HIS A 162 -1.37 19.93 23.02
N GLY A 163 -0.25 20.15 22.30
CA GLY A 163 1.08 19.74 22.74
C GLY A 163 1.87 19.01 21.64
N GLY A 164 3.02 18.49 22.00
CA GLY A 164 3.90 17.77 21.08
C GLY A 164 3.36 16.39 20.69
N VAL A 165 3.82 15.90 19.55
CA VAL A 165 3.42 14.60 19.01
C VAL A 165 4.66 13.71 18.80
N LEU A 166 4.61 12.49 19.32
CA LEU A 166 5.55 11.44 18.97
C LEU A 166 4.95 10.61 17.82
N VAL A 167 5.50 10.73 16.62
CA VAL A 167 5.13 9.90 15.47
C VAL A 167 6.03 8.67 15.44
N VAL A 168 5.46 7.47 15.44
CA VAL A 168 6.21 6.21 15.43
C VAL A 168 6.12 5.57 14.05
N GLY A 169 7.25 5.51 13.34
CA GLY A 169 7.36 5.00 11.97
C GLY A 169 7.61 6.10 10.94
N ALA A 170 8.55 5.88 10.04
CA ALA A 170 9.07 6.88 9.10
C ALA A 170 8.88 6.49 7.61
N SER A 171 7.91 5.60 7.29
CA SER A 171 7.49 5.34 5.91
C SER A 171 6.53 6.42 5.41
N ALA A 172 5.96 6.29 4.21
CA ALA A 172 5.10 7.30 3.58
C ALA A 172 4.11 7.97 4.54
N THR A 173 3.31 7.19 5.28
CA THR A 173 2.31 7.72 6.24
C THR A 173 2.96 8.56 7.34
N GLY A 174 4.06 8.05 7.94
CA GLY A 174 4.72 8.72 9.06
C GLY A 174 5.33 10.05 8.67
N VAL A 175 6.02 10.12 7.51
CA VAL A 175 6.65 11.37 7.05
C VAL A 175 5.62 12.41 6.64
N GLN A 176 4.51 12.01 5.99
CA GLN A 176 3.45 12.92 5.58
C GLN A 176 2.74 13.55 6.80
N ILE A 177 2.34 12.71 7.76
CA ILE A 177 1.65 13.18 8.97
C ILE A 177 2.61 14.02 9.85
N ALA A 178 3.90 13.65 9.94
CA ALA A 178 4.90 14.43 10.66
C ALA A 178 5.12 15.80 10.02
N ASP A 179 5.18 15.89 8.67
CA ASP A 179 5.27 17.16 7.94
C ASP A 179 4.08 18.07 8.23
N GLU A 180 2.87 17.53 8.13
CA GLU A 180 1.62 18.26 8.36
C GLU A 180 1.52 18.78 9.80
N ILE A 181 1.75 17.92 10.79
CA ILE A 181 1.68 18.29 12.21
C ILE A 181 2.75 19.34 12.56
N GLN A 182 3.99 19.16 12.10
CA GLN A 182 5.05 20.13 12.38
C GLN A 182 4.74 21.49 11.75
N ARG A 183 4.22 21.52 10.52
CA ARG A 183 3.83 22.77 9.85
C ARG A 183 2.64 23.46 10.50
N SER A 184 1.79 22.75 11.23
CA SER A 184 0.72 23.35 12.03
C SER A 184 1.22 24.06 13.31
N GLY A 185 2.55 24.04 13.56
CA GLY A 185 3.17 24.66 14.75
C GLY A 185 3.25 23.73 15.96
N ARG A 186 2.91 22.44 15.83
CA ARG A 186 3.03 21.45 16.91
C ARG A 186 4.38 20.74 16.83
N PRO A 187 5.17 20.69 17.92
CA PRO A 187 6.47 20.03 17.91
C PRO A 187 6.33 18.52 17.65
N VAL A 188 7.07 18.01 16.67
CA VAL A 188 7.08 16.59 16.33
C VAL A 188 8.42 15.96 16.69
N THR A 189 8.35 14.79 17.36
CA THR A 189 9.45 13.84 17.45
C THR A 189 9.09 12.64 16.59
N LEU A 190 9.96 12.25 15.66
CA LEU A 190 9.75 11.11 14.76
C LEU A 190 10.67 9.96 15.15
N ALA A 191 10.06 8.83 15.55
CA ALA A 191 10.78 7.59 15.84
C ALA A 191 10.99 6.81 14.52
N VAL A 192 12.24 6.76 14.08
CA VAL A 192 12.65 6.25 12.77
C VAL A 192 12.98 4.77 12.86
N GLY A 193 12.15 3.93 12.22
CA GLY A 193 12.44 2.52 11.98
C GLY A 193 12.90 2.27 10.55
N GLU A 194 12.69 1.05 10.07
CA GLU A 194 12.95 0.72 8.67
C GLU A 194 12.08 1.59 7.74
N HIS A 195 12.71 2.17 6.72
CA HIS A 195 12.07 3.04 5.75
C HIS A 195 12.84 3.00 4.43
N ILE A 196 12.20 3.48 3.36
CA ILE A 196 12.81 3.57 2.03
C ILE A 196 12.70 5.02 1.56
N ARG A 197 13.84 5.70 1.47
CA ARG A 197 13.93 7.04 0.92
C ARG A 197 13.82 7.00 -0.60
N ALA A 198 13.07 7.94 -1.18
CA ALA A 198 13.04 8.17 -2.62
C ALA A 198 12.77 9.66 -2.89
N PRO A 199 13.40 10.27 -3.90
CA PRO A 199 13.03 11.62 -4.32
C PRO A 199 11.67 11.60 -5.00
N ARG A 200 10.92 12.70 -4.90
CA ARG A 200 9.66 12.83 -5.65
C ARG A 200 9.94 13.04 -7.14
N ILE A 201 10.89 13.91 -7.43
CA ILE A 201 11.33 14.22 -8.79
C ILE A 201 12.79 13.76 -8.93
N TYR A 202 13.08 13.10 -10.03
CA TYR A 202 14.42 12.70 -10.44
C TYR A 202 14.62 13.02 -11.91
N ARG A 203 15.70 13.70 -12.28
CA ARG A 203 16.01 14.09 -13.67
C ARG A 203 14.83 14.73 -14.40
N GLY A 204 14.10 15.61 -13.68
CA GLY A 204 12.94 16.33 -14.21
C GLY A 204 11.63 15.55 -14.31
N ARG A 205 11.60 14.26 -14.00
CA ARG A 205 10.39 13.43 -14.03
C ARG A 205 10.06 12.88 -12.66
N ASP A 206 8.76 12.54 -12.43
CA ASP A 206 8.33 11.85 -11.23
C ASP A 206 9.03 10.50 -11.07
N ILE A 207 9.37 10.11 -9.85
CA ILE A 207 10.01 8.81 -9.59
C ILE A 207 9.14 7.63 -10.05
N GLN A 208 7.82 7.78 -10.02
CA GLN A 208 6.87 6.76 -10.50
C GLN A 208 6.96 6.59 -12.02
N TRP A 209 7.23 7.70 -12.76
CA TRP A 209 7.44 7.62 -14.20
C TRP A 209 8.67 6.76 -14.53
N TRP A 210 9.74 6.94 -13.78
CA TRP A 210 10.94 6.14 -13.93
C TRP A 210 10.72 4.67 -13.57
N MET A 211 10.03 4.41 -12.46
CA MET A 211 9.76 3.05 -12.00
C MET A 211 8.81 2.29 -12.94
N ASP A 212 7.84 2.98 -13.56
CA ASP A 212 6.94 2.41 -14.56
C ASP A 212 7.71 2.11 -15.87
N GLY A 213 8.41 3.10 -16.41
CA GLY A 213 9.18 2.96 -17.66
C GLY A 213 10.29 1.90 -17.59
N ALA A 214 11.01 1.85 -16.47
CA ALA A 214 12.06 0.84 -16.25
C ALA A 214 11.52 -0.55 -15.88
N GLY A 215 10.19 -0.77 -15.87
CA GLY A 215 9.57 -2.06 -15.57
C GLY A 215 9.67 -2.48 -14.10
N ILE A 216 10.16 -1.61 -13.20
CA ILE A 216 10.34 -1.94 -11.78
C ILE A 216 9.00 -2.26 -11.11
N LEU A 217 7.93 -1.58 -11.51
CA LEU A 217 6.58 -1.80 -10.98
C LEU A 217 5.96 -3.11 -11.45
N ASP A 218 6.44 -3.65 -12.56
CA ASP A 218 5.95 -4.89 -13.17
C ASP A 218 6.70 -6.15 -12.74
N HIS A 219 7.74 -6.03 -11.90
CA HIS A 219 8.42 -7.19 -11.31
C HIS A 219 7.41 -8.17 -10.72
N ARG A 220 7.47 -9.41 -11.16
CA ARG A 220 6.50 -10.45 -10.82
C ARG A 220 6.90 -11.19 -9.55
N TYR A 221 5.89 -11.70 -8.85
CA TYR A 221 6.06 -12.47 -7.61
C TYR A 221 6.86 -13.78 -7.80
N ASP A 222 6.81 -14.37 -9.00
CA ASP A 222 7.50 -15.60 -9.39
C ASP A 222 8.95 -15.37 -9.87
N GLU A 223 9.36 -14.11 -9.98
CA GLU A 223 10.73 -13.67 -10.30
C GLU A 223 11.54 -13.26 -9.07
N ILE A 224 10.88 -13.12 -7.90
CA ILE A 224 11.49 -12.62 -6.67
C ILE A 224 11.93 -13.78 -5.79
N GLU A 225 13.21 -13.82 -5.41
CA GLU A 225 13.78 -14.85 -4.56
C GLU A 225 13.14 -14.91 -3.17
N ASP A 226 12.98 -13.77 -2.49
CA ASP A 226 12.28 -13.67 -1.20
C ASP A 226 11.01 -12.81 -1.29
N LEU A 227 9.95 -13.42 -1.80
CA LEU A 227 8.64 -12.79 -1.90
C LEU A 227 8.09 -12.36 -0.52
N ARG A 228 8.40 -13.12 0.53
CA ARG A 228 7.97 -12.76 1.88
C ARG A 228 8.60 -11.45 2.33
N ARG A 229 9.88 -11.25 2.09
CA ARG A 229 10.58 -9.99 2.36
C ARG A 229 10.01 -8.87 1.50
N ALA A 230 9.84 -9.08 0.20
CA ALA A 230 9.28 -8.09 -0.72
C ALA A 230 7.88 -7.61 -0.29
N ARG A 231 7.01 -8.51 0.17
CA ARG A 231 5.67 -8.18 0.70
C ARG A 231 5.69 -7.41 2.03
N ASN A 232 6.81 -7.37 2.73
CA ASN A 232 6.94 -6.67 4.02
C ASN A 232 7.79 -5.37 3.90
N LEU A 233 8.24 -5.01 2.71
CA LEU A 233 8.98 -3.76 2.52
C LEU A 233 8.12 -2.55 2.87
N PRO A 234 8.68 -1.56 3.57
CA PRO A 234 8.00 -0.29 3.81
C PRO A 234 7.70 0.44 2.49
N SER A 235 6.64 1.24 2.48
CA SER A 235 6.35 2.13 1.37
C SER A 235 7.44 3.20 1.24
N LEU A 236 7.72 3.63 0.00
CA LEU A 236 8.63 4.75 -0.28
C LEU A 236 8.18 6.01 0.47
N GLN A 237 9.12 6.82 0.95
CA GLN A 237 8.86 8.14 1.52
C GLN A 237 8.43 9.10 0.40
N LEU A 238 7.16 9.05 0.03
CA LEU A 238 6.55 9.89 -0.99
C LEU A 238 5.35 10.62 -0.42
N ALA A 239 5.05 11.78 -1.00
CA ALA A 239 3.84 12.55 -0.75
C ALA A 239 3.29 13.09 -2.07
N GLY A 240 1.97 13.18 -2.20
CA GLY A 240 1.29 13.75 -3.36
C GLY A 240 1.06 15.26 -3.23
N TYR A 241 2.07 16.03 -2.86
CA TYR A 241 1.91 17.47 -2.74
C TYR A 241 1.83 18.18 -4.10
N PRO A 242 1.00 19.21 -4.23
CA PRO A 242 0.84 19.94 -5.51
C PRO A 242 2.14 20.57 -6.02
N ASP A 243 3.02 20.97 -5.12
CA ASP A 243 4.34 21.53 -5.41
C ASP A 243 5.39 20.47 -5.76
N ARG A 244 5.03 19.19 -5.74
CA ARG A 244 5.89 18.02 -6.06
C ARG A 244 7.16 17.94 -5.23
N ARG A 245 7.19 18.58 -4.04
CA ARG A 245 8.35 18.49 -3.16
C ARG A 245 8.55 17.09 -2.63
N SER A 246 9.81 16.72 -2.43
CA SER A 246 10.17 15.51 -1.69
C SER A 246 9.91 15.71 -0.20
N VAL A 247 9.43 14.66 0.47
CA VAL A 247 9.29 14.61 1.92
C VAL A 247 10.12 13.45 2.42
N ASP A 248 11.28 13.79 2.96
CA ASP A 248 12.22 12.86 3.57
C ASP A 248 12.68 13.37 4.95
N LEU A 249 13.55 12.62 5.60
CA LEU A 249 14.04 13.01 6.94
C LEU A 249 14.80 14.33 6.93
N ASN A 250 15.52 14.67 5.84
CA ASN A 250 16.22 15.95 5.71
C ASN A 250 15.24 17.13 5.63
N SER A 251 14.17 16.99 4.84
CA SER A 251 13.13 18.03 4.74
C SER A 251 12.37 18.20 6.05
N LEU A 252 12.13 17.12 6.78
CA LEU A 252 11.48 17.16 8.09
C LEU A 252 12.35 17.83 9.16
N THR A 253 13.66 17.53 9.21
CA THR A 253 14.58 18.20 10.16
C THR A 253 14.73 19.67 9.83
N ALA A 254 14.71 20.05 8.56
CA ALA A 254 14.78 21.45 8.14
C ALA A 254 13.60 22.30 8.67
N ILE A 255 12.45 21.71 8.93
CA ILE A 255 11.28 22.38 9.54
C ILE A 255 11.18 22.14 11.05
N GLY A 256 12.15 21.51 11.68
CA GLY A 256 12.26 21.36 13.12
C GLY A 256 11.77 20.04 13.71
N VAL A 257 11.45 19.03 12.89
CA VAL A 257 11.16 17.67 13.40
C VAL A 257 12.39 17.06 14.03
N LYS A 258 12.28 16.54 15.25
CA LYS A 258 13.35 15.83 15.94
C LYS A 258 13.36 14.35 15.57
N LEU A 259 14.50 13.83 15.15
CA LEU A 259 14.65 12.41 14.81
C LEU A 259 15.23 11.63 15.98
N VAL A 260 14.61 10.48 16.27
CA VAL A 260 15.11 9.49 17.24
C VAL A 260 15.11 8.10 16.61
N GLY A 261 15.83 7.16 17.20
CA GLY A 261 15.85 5.79 16.72
C GLY A 261 14.49 5.08 16.83
N ARG A 262 14.39 3.87 16.33
CA ARG A 262 13.18 3.05 16.43
C ARG A 262 12.73 2.93 17.89
N LEU A 263 11.45 3.14 18.15
CA LEU A 263 10.86 2.91 19.47
C LEU A 263 11.04 1.44 19.87
N ALA A 264 11.75 1.21 20.96
CA ALA A 264 12.12 -0.12 21.45
C ALA A 264 11.31 -0.52 22.69
N ALA A 265 11.08 0.43 23.61
CA ALA A 265 10.32 0.19 24.83
C ALA A 265 9.55 1.43 25.29
N MET A 266 8.54 1.21 26.12
CA MET A 266 7.81 2.24 26.85
C MET A 266 7.72 1.78 28.31
N ARG A 267 8.33 2.53 29.23
CA ARG A 267 8.36 2.19 30.66
C ARG A 267 8.32 3.47 31.50
N ASP A 268 7.52 3.50 32.53
CA ASP A 268 7.43 4.58 33.51
C ASP A 268 7.30 5.97 32.86
N GLY A 269 6.42 6.08 31.85
CA GLY A 269 6.19 7.32 31.11
C GLY A 269 7.33 7.74 30.16
N ARG A 270 8.34 6.88 29.97
CA ARG A 270 9.50 7.15 29.11
C ARG A 270 9.50 6.25 27.88
N ALA A 271 9.59 6.87 26.71
CA ALA A 271 9.88 6.18 25.47
C ALA A 271 11.39 5.91 25.37
N GLN A 272 11.78 4.68 25.04
CA GLN A 272 13.17 4.28 24.82
C GLN A 272 13.38 3.97 23.34
N PHE A 273 14.48 4.45 22.81
CA PHE A 273 14.79 4.34 21.37
C PHE A 273 16.06 3.52 21.15
N SER A 274 16.12 2.82 20.02
CA SER A 274 17.29 2.09 19.59
C SER A 274 18.41 3.07 19.19
N GLY A 275 19.67 2.73 19.50
CA GLY A 275 20.85 3.49 19.07
C GLY A 275 21.20 3.33 17.58
N GLY A 276 20.43 2.57 16.82
CA GLY A 276 20.73 2.22 15.41
C GLY A 276 20.25 3.24 14.37
N LEU A 277 19.91 4.49 14.74
CA LEU A 277 19.39 5.48 13.81
C LEU A 277 20.37 5.73 12.64
N ALA A 278 21.65 5.90 12.91
CA ALA A 278 22.68 6.12 11.89
C ALA A 278 22.70 5.00 10.83
N ASN A 279 22.64 3.74 11.28
CA ASN A 279 22.63 2.60 10.38
C ASN A 279 21.34 2.54 9.54
N GLN A 280 20.17 2.88 10.14
CA GLN A 280 18.89 2.89 9.42
C GLN A 280 18.86 3.92 8.29
N VAL A 281 19.33 5.14 8.56
CA VAL A 281 19.36 6.19 7.53
C VAL A 281 20.39 5.90 6.44
N ALA A 282 21.58 5.41 6.80
CA ALA A 282 22.60 5.02 5.82
C ALA A 282 22.11 3.89 4.90
N LEU A 283 21.41 2.90 5.44
CA LEU A 283 20.83 1.82 4.65
C LEU A 283 19.73 2.33 3.72
N SER A 284 18.91 3.28 4.17
CA SER A 284 17.86 3.88 3.35
C SER A 284 18.45 4.72 2.21
N ASP A 285 19.50 5.49 2.48
CA ASP A 285 20.24 6.25 1.45
C ASP A 285 20.89 5.32 0.43
N LEU A 286 21.49 4.20 0.88
CA LEU A 286 22.05 3.18 -0.02
C LEU A 286 20.98 2.57 -0.93
N LYS A 287 19.81 2.26 -0.39
CA LYS A 287 18.66 1.73 -1.17
C LYS A 287 18.20 2.74 -2.22
N MET A 288 18.08 4.01 -1.86
CA MET A 288 17.74 5.08 -2.79
C MET A 288 18.76 5.16 -3.92
N ASN A 289 20.05 5.22 -3.61
CA ASN A 289 21.09 5.33 -4.62
C ASN A 289 21.06 4.13 -5.59
N ARG A 290 20.87 2.91 -5.10
CA ARG A 290 20.70 1.73 -5.97
C ARG A 290 19.49 1.84 -6.91
N LEU A 291 18.37 2.38 -6.43
CA LEU A 291 17.22 2.66 -7.29
C LEU A 291 17.58 3.66 -8.38
N LEU A 292 18.27 4.74 -8.03
CA LEU A 292 18.68 5.76 -9.00
C LEU A 292 19.71 5.22 -10.00
N ASP A 293 20.67 4.39 -9.56
CA ASP A 293 21.62 3.71 -10.46
C ASP A 293 20.91 2.80 -11.46
N THR A 294 19.87 2.09 -11.03
CA THR A 294 19.04 1.25 -11.92
C THR A 294 18.32 2.10 -12.96
N ILE A 295 17.75 3.22 -12.53
CA ILE A 295 17.06 4.17 -13.43
C ILE A 295 18.05 4.76 -14.43
N ASP A 296 19.23 5.17 -13.99
CA ASP A 296 20.27 5.74 -14.86
C ASP A 296 20.75 4.73 -15.90
N ALA A 297 20.97 3.48 -15.50
CA ALA A 297 21.35 2.41 -16.42
C ALA A 297 20.27 2.15 -17.47
N TRP A 298 18.98 2.15 -17.06
CA TRP A 298 17.86 2.00 -17.96
C TRP A 298 17.74 3.19 -18.94
N ALA A 299 17.87 4.43 -18.45
CA ALA A 299 17.80 5.63 -19.27
C ALA A 299 18.93 5.68 -20.33
N ALA A 300 20.14 5.27 -19.95
CA ALA A 300 21.27 5.19 -20.86
C ALA A 300 21.06 4.13 -21.94
N ALA A 301 20.52 2.97 -21.60
CA ALA A 301 20.23 1.89 -22.54
C ALA A 301 19.09 2.24 -23.52
N GLY A 302 18.11 3.03 -23.08
CA GLY A 302 16.93 3.43 -23.85
C GLY A 302 17.11 4.70 -24.70
N ALA A 303 18.30 5.25 -24.80
CA ALA A 303 18.62 6.51 -25.51
C ALA A 303 17.77 7.72 -25.01
N LEU A 304 17.31 7.71 -23.78
CA LEU A 304 16.54 8.80 -23.16
C LEU A 304 17.42 9.89 -22.57
N ALA A 305 18.75 9.75 -22.66
CA ALA A 305 19.71 10.65 -22.01
C ALA A 305 19.53 12.11 -22.43
N ASP A 306 19.17 12.35 -23.70
CA ASP A 306 18.98 13.69 -24.28
C ASP A 306 17.59 14.30 -23.98
N GLU A 307 16.61 13.47 -23.54
CA GLU A 307 15.23 13.89 -23.24
C GLU A 307 14.99 14.23 -21.76
N VAL A 308 15.94 13.88 -20.89
CA VAL A 308 15.81 14.03 -19.45
C VAL A 308 17.04 14.75 -18.86
N GLY A 309 16.89 15.32 -17.67
CA GLY A 309 18.00 15.97 -16.98
C GLY A 309 19.18 15.02 -16.71
N PRO A 310 20.37 15.57 -16.36
CA PRO A 310 21.54 14.76 -16.03
C PRO A 310 21.27 13.91 -14.75
N PRO A 311 22.04 12.81 -14.57
CA PRO A 311 22.04 12.08 -13.30
C PRO A 311 22.40 12.99 -12.12
N GLU A 312 21.66 12.88 -11.05
CA GLU A 312 21.87 13.63 -9.82
C GLU A 312 21.91 12.70 -8.60
N ARG A 313 22.55 13.15 -7.54
CA ARG A 313 22.59 12.44 -6.26
C ARG A 313 22.18 13.37 -5.14
N PHE A 314 21.43 12.85 -4.20
CA PHE A 314 20.88 13.60 -3.08
C PHE A 314 21.84 13.56 -1.88
N ALA A 315 21.88 14.65 -1.13
CA ALA A 315 22.69 14.70 0.08
C ALA A 315 22.29 13.57 1.05
N PRO A 316 23.23 12.93 1.73
CA PRO A 316 22.93 11.92 2.73
C PRO A 316 21.97 12.43 3.79
N THR A 317 21.21 11.53 4.41
CA THR A 317 20.32 11.87 5.51
C THR A 317 21.14 12.31 6.72
N ARG A 318 20.87 13.53 7.19
CA ARG A 318 21.53 14.13 8.36
C ARG A 318 20.77 13.80 9.62
N ILE A 319 21.51 13.47 10.67
CA ILE A 319 20.98 13.22 12.01
C ILE A 319 21.84 13.94 13.03
N ASP A 320 21.30 14.15 14.23
CA ASP A 320 22.08 14.65 15.34
C ASP A 320 23.25 13.70 15.65
N ALA A 321 24.38 14.25 16.09
CA ALA A 321 25.57 13.45 16.46
C ALA A 321 25.25 12.51 17.64
N SER A 322 24.33 12.89 18.52
CA SER A 322 23.92 12.12 19.70
C SER A 322 22.38 12.11 19.79
N PRO A 323 21.67 11.32 18.97
CA PRO A 323 20.22 11.25 19.04
C PRO A 323 19.76 10.75 20.42
N ALA A 324 18.67 11.30 20.93
CA ALA A 324 18.13 10.91 22.23
C ALA A 324 17.75 9.42 22.24
N LEU A 325 18.25 8.68 23.22
CA LEU A 325 17.94 7.26 23.44
C LEU A 325 16.70 7.04 24.32
N ALA A 326 16.25 8.10 24.99
CA ALA A 326 15.05 8.07 25.82
C ALA A 326 14.39 9.44 25.83
N LEU A 327 13.06 9.47 25.97
CA LEU A 327 12.25 10.67 26.06
C LEU A 327 11.20 10.48 27.15
N ASP A 328 11.23 11.33 28.15
CA ASP A 328 10.13 11.44 29.11
C ASP A 328 8.99 12.19 28.41
N LEU A 329 7.90 11.49 28.19
CA LEU A 329 6.80 12.02 27.35
C LEU A 329 6.15 13.26 27.98
N HIS A 330 5.92 13.26 29.30
CA HIS A 330 5.30 14.40 29.99
C HIS A 330 6.22 15.61 30.03
N ARG A 331 7.51 15.41 30.39
CA ARG A 331 8.49 16.51 30.43
C ARG A 331 8.80 17.10 29.07
N ALA A 332 8.74 16.27 28.03
CA ALA A 332 8.90 16.71 26.65
C ALA A 332 7.63 17.36 26.07
N GLY A 333 6.56 17.48 26.85
CA GLY A 333 5.30 18.09 26.40
C GLY A 333 4.54 17.23 25.37
N ILE A 334 4.90 15.95 25.22
CA ILE A 334 4.16 15.05 24.32
C ILE A 334 2.77 14.78 24.89
N ARG A 335 1.75 14.95 24.06
CA ARG A 335 0.35 14.70 24.39
C ARG A 335 -0.29 13.65 23.51
N THR A 336 0.33 13.32 22.38
CA THR A 336 -0.15 12.31 21.45
C THR A 336 1.00 11.41 20.99
N VAL A 337 0.76 10.11 20.93
CA VAL A 337 1.59 9.15 20.18
C VAL A 337 0.79 8.67 18.99
N LEU A 338 1.33 8.91 17.78
CA LEU A 338 0.72 8.51 16.52
C LEU A 338 1.47 7.30 15.95
N TRP A 339 0.74 6.20 15.76
CA TRP A 339 1.30 4.91 15.37
C TRP A 339 1.28 4.73 13.85
N ALA A 340 2.23 5.32 13.14
CA ALA A 340 2.42 5.12 11.70
C ALA A 340 3.18 3.81 11.39
N THR A 341 2.83 2.75 12.10
CA THR A 341 3.53 1.45 12.12
C THR A 341 2.96 0.43 11.12
N GLY A 342 2.16 0.91 10.15
CA GLY A 342 1.58 0.13 9.08
C GLY A 342 0.16 -0.35 9.36
N TYR A 343 -0.30 -1.25 8.49
CA TYR A 343 -1.66 -1.78 8.50
C TYR A 343 -1.64 -3.29 8.26
N ARG A 344 -2.77 -3.93 8.51
CA ARG A 344 -3.02 -5.33 8.16
C ARG A 344 -4.43 -5.51 7.63
N PRO A 345 -4.66 -6.49 6.75
CA PRO A 345 -6.01 -6.89 6.35
C PRO A 345 -6.81 -7.41 7.56
N ASP A 346 -8.11 -7.28 7.49
CA ASP A 346 -9.03 -7.95 8.40
C ASP A 346 -9.67 -9.16 7.70
N TYR A 347 -9.35 -10.33 8.20
CA TYR A 347 -9.92 -11.61 7.77
C TYR A 347 -10.65 -12.32 8.92
N SER A 348 -11.11 -11.61 9.95
CA SER A 348 -11.86 -12.17 11.08
C SER A 348 -13.13 -12.89 10.66
N TRP A 349 -13.70 -12.50 9.52
CA TRP A 349 -14.89 -13.07 8.90
C TRP A 349 -14.59 -14.25 7.95
N LEU A 350 -13.34 -14.58 7.68
CA LEU A 350 -12.93 -15.67 6.78
C LEU A 350 -12.78 -16.98 7.56
N HIS A 351 -13.83 -17.79 7.58
CA HIS A 351 -13.86 -19.08 8.28
C HIS A 351 -13.50 -20.24 7.34
N VAL A 352 -12.47 -20.04 6.53
CA VAL A 352 -11.82 -21.05 5.70
C VAL A 352 -10.39 -21.22 6.19
N PRO A 353 -9.85 -22.45 6.40
CA PRO A 353 -8.56 -22.67 7.05
C PRO A 353 -7.37 -22.38 6.12
N VAL A 354 -7.32 -21.16 5.58
CA VAL A 354 -6.32 -20.71 4.59
C VAL A 354 -5.34 -19.67 5.15
N LEU A 355 -5.48 -19.29 6.41
CA LEU A 355 -4.59 -18.31 7.04
C LEU A 355 -3.30 -18.95 7.56
N ASP A 356 -2.18 -18.25 7.42
CA ASP A 356 -0.92 -18.59 8.07
C ASP A 356 -0.92 -18.18 9.55
N ARG A 357 0.14 -18.53 10.30
CA ARG A 357 0.28 -18.17 11.71
C ARG A 357 0.32 -16.66 11.99
N LYS A 358 0.49 -15.84 10.94
CA LYS A 358 0.48 -14.36 11.00
C LYS A 358 -0.85 -13.78 10.52
N GLY A 359 -1.87 -14.60 10.28
CA GLY A 359 -3.18 -14.17 9.80
C GLY A 359 -3.22 -13.73 8.33
N ARG A 360 -2.27 -14.16 7.50
CA ARG A 360 -2.25 -13.85 6.06
C ARG A 360 -2.78 -15.03 5.27
N VAL A 361 -3.53 -14.75 4.22
CA VAL A 361 -4.02 -15.79 3.29
C VAL A 361 -2.83 -16.45 2.58
N ARG A 362 -2.80 -17.78 2.57
CA ARG A 362 -1.83 -18.56 1.81
C ARG A 362 -2.23 -18.59 0.34
N ASP A 363 -1.50 -17.88 -0.48
CA ASP A 363 -1.78 -17.72 -1.91
C ASP A 363 -0.52 -17.94 -2.77
N VAL A 364 -0.76 -18.24 -4.03
CA VAL A 364 0.25 -18.20 -5.10
C VAL A 364 -0.27 -17.25 -6.17
N GLY A 365 0.25 -16.02 -6.18
CA GLY A 365 -0.18 -14.98 -7.11
C GLY A 365 -1.68 -14.72 -7.07
N GLY A 366 -2.29 -14.69 -5.88
CA GLY A 366 -3.70 -14.44 -5.68
C GLY A 366 -4.62 -15.66 -5.82
N VAL A 367 -4.10 -16.83 -6.18
CA VAL A 367 -4.88 -18.09 -6.16
C VAL A 367 -4.66 -18.77 -4.81
N VAL A 368 -5.74 -19.02 -4.06
CA VAL A 368 -5.69 -19.74 -2.77
C VAL A 368 -5.69 -21.24 -3.04
N VAL A 369 -4.48 -21.85 -3.02
CA VAL A 369 -4.28 -23.23 -3.46
C VAL A 369 -5.05 -24.25 -2.61
N ASP A 370 -5.07 -24.04 -1.30
CA ASP A 370 -5.74 -24.93 -0.32
C ASP A 370 -7.28 -24.83 -0.35
N SER A 371 -7.84 -23.88 -1.13
CA SER A 371 -9.28 -23.67 -1.23
C SER A 371 -9.68 -23.26 -2.64
N PRO A 372 -9.83 -24.25 -3.57
CA PRO A 372 -10.20 -23.98 -4.95
C PRO A 372 -11.47 -23.15 -5.08
N GLY A 373 -11.43 -22.11 -5.93
CA GLY A 373 -12.49 -21.13 -6.07
C GLY A 373 -12.34 -19.90 -5.18
N LEU A 374 -11.35 -19.87 -4.26
CA LEU A 374 -11.03 -18.69 -3.47
C LEU A 374 -9.83 -17.94 -4.07
N TYR A 375 -9.97 -16.62 -4.18
CA TYR A 375 -8.97 -15.73 -4.79
C TYR A 375 -8.72 -14.51 -3.92
N LEU A 376 -7.57 -13.87 -4.11
CA LEU A 376 -7.14 -12.67 -3.38
C LEU A 376 -6.74 -11.58 -4.36
N MET A 377 -7.08 -10.31 -4.08
CA MET A 377 -6.71 -9.14 -4.87
C MET A 377 -6.35 -7.92 -4.01
N GLY A 378 -5.58 -6.98 -4.60
CA GLY A 378 -5.29 -5.69 -3.98
C GLY A 378 -4.34 -5.74 -2.81
N ILE A 379 -3.50 -6.78 -2.71
CA ILE A 379 -2.49 -6.95 -1.68
C ILE A 379 -1.11 -6.64 -2.26
N GLN A 380 -0.25 -6.06 -1.43
CA GLN A 380 1.12 -5.70 -1.81
C GLN A 380 1.87 -6.92 -2.38
N PHE A 381 2.47 -6.73 -3.56
CA PHE A 381 3.25 -7.74 -4.25
C PHE A 381 2.49 -9.08 -4.45
N LEU A 382 1.21 -8.99 -4.79
CA LEU A 382 0.40 -10.19 -5.00
C LEU A 382 0.85 -10.97 -6.24
N ARG A 383 0.85 -10.30 -7.39
CA ARG A 383 1.35 -10.79 -8.68
C ARG A 383 2.49 -9.94 -9.20
N ARG A 384 2.45 -8.62 -8.95
CA ARG A 384 3.44 -7.62 -9.33
C ARG A 384 3.73 -6.69 -8.16
N ARG A 385 4.81 -5.95 -8.23
CA ARG A 385 5.12 -4.92 -7.24
C ARG A 385 3.98 -3.90 -7.11
N LYS A 386 3.35 -3.53 -8.23
CA LYS A 386 2.23 -2.57 -8.27
C LYS A 386 0.85 -3.16 -7.90
N SER A 387 0.71 -4.44 -7.53
CA SER A 387 -0.58 -5.12 -7.30
C SER A 387 -1.52 -4.40 -6.31
N ALA A 388 -0.98 -3.64 -5.34
CA ALA A 388 -1.77 -2.86 -4.38
C ALA A 388 -2.11 -1.45 -4.87
N LEU A 389 -1.57 -1.01 -6.00
CA LEU A 389 -1.84 0.29 -6.61
C LEU A 389 -3.08 0.21 -7.52
N ILE A 390 -3.71 1.36 -7.80
CA ILE A 390 -4.82 1.44 -8.74
C ILE A 390 -4.38 0.88 -10.11
N ASP A 391 -3.21 1.28 -10.58
CA ASP A 391 -2.61 0.84 -11.84
C ASP A 391 -2.38 -0.68 -11.95
N GLY A 392 -2.02 -1.33 -10.85
CA GLY A 392 -1.74 -2.78 -10.84
C GLY A 392 -2.97 -3.67 -10.81
N ALA A 393 -4.12 -3.13 -10.41
CA ALA A 393 -5.34 -3.91 -10.22
C ALA A 393 -5.87 -4.52 -11.52
N GLY A 394 -5.72 -3.80 -12.64
CA GLY A 394 -6.20 -4.25 -13.95
C GLY A 394 -5.47 -5.50 -14.46
N ASP A 395 -4.16 -5.51 -14.37
CA ASP A 395 -3.34 -6.64 -14.83
C ASP A 395 -3.59 -7.89 -14.00
N ASP A 396 -3.65 -7.73 -12.68
CA ASP A 396 -3.97 -8.83 -11.77
C ASP A 396 -5.38 -9.37 -12.00
N ALA A 397 -6.36 -8.49 -12.21
CA ALA A 397 -7.74 -8.87 -12.49
C ALA A 397 -7.87 -9.66 -13.82
N ARG A 398 -7.18 -9.26 -14.87
CA ARG A 398 -7.17 -9.97 -16.17
C ARG A 398 -6.64 -11.39 -16.02
N GLU A 399 -5.51 -11.56 -15.34
CA GLU A 399 -4.90 -12.88 -15.15
C GLU A 399 -5.72 -13.78 -14.23
N LEU A 400 -6.24 -13.24 -13.11
CA LEU A 400 -7.06 -14.00 -12.18
C LEU A 400 -8.43 -14.35 -12.76
N SER A 401 -9.08 -13.45 -13.49
CA SER A 401 -10.36 -13.76 -14.13
C SER A 401 -10.22 -14.81 -15.24
N ALA A 402 -9.09 -14.83 -15.97
CA ALA A 402 -8.78 -15.90 -16.89
C ALA A 402 -8.57 -17.27 -16.19
N HIS A 403 -7.94 -17.26 -15.00
CA HIS A 403 -7.84 -18.47 -14.18
C HIS A 403 -9.21 -18.93 -13.67
N ILE A 404 -10.07 -18.00 -13.24
CA ILE A 404 -11.45 -18.27 -12.80
C ILE A 404 -12.24 -18.91 -13.95
N ALA A 405 -12.16 -18.38 -15.16
CA ALA A 405 -12.86 -18.92 -16.32
C ALA A 405 -12.46 -20.39 -16.62
N ARG A 406 -11.16 -20.69 -16.58
CA ARG A 406 -10.65 -22.07 -16.72
C ARG A 406 -11.16 -22.98 -15.62
N PHE A 407 -11.16 -22.53 -14.39
CA PHE A 407 -11.66 -23.28 -13.25
C PHE A 407 -13.15 -23.62 -13.38
N LEU A 408 -13.95 -22.65 -13.83
CA LEU A 408 -15.40 -22.84 -14.05
C LEU A 408 -15.71 -23.77 -15.21
N GLY A 409 -14.86 -23.78 -16.26
CA GLY A 409 -14.98 -24.66 -17.42
C GLY A 409 -14.57 -26.12 -17.18
N GLY A 410 -14.18 -26.48 -15.94
CA GLY A 410 -13.83 -27.85 -15.58
C GLY A 410 -12.42 -28.30 -16.04
N MET A 411 -11.63 -27.42 -16.66
CA MET A 411 -10.20 -27.69 -16.90
C MET A 411 -9.46 -27.58 -15.57
N LYS A 412 -8.80 -28.69 -15.14
CA LYS A 412 -7.89 -28.61 -13.98
C LYS A 412 -6.90 -27.49 -14.23
N PRO A 413 -6.83 -26.47 -13.35
CA PRO A 413 -5.83 -25.44 -13.50
C PRO A 413 -4.45 -26.13 -13.46
N SER A 414 -3.66 -25.94 -14.50
CA SER A 414 -2.24 -26.25 -14.41
C SER A 414 -1.70 -25.51 -13.19
N ARG A 415 -0.97 -26.19 -12.29
CA ARG A 415 -0.18 -25.50 -11.27
C ARG A 415 0.56 -24.37 -11.98
N PRO A 416 0.68 -23.16 -11.40
CA PRO A 416 1.55 -22.16 -11.94
C PRO A 416 2.97 -22.76 -11.94
N GLY A 417 3.28 -23.44 -13.02
CA GLY A 417 4.58 -24.08 -13.25
C GLY A 417 5.46 -23.07 -13.94
N ASN A 418 6.74 -23.11 -13.64
CA ASN A 418 7.82 -22.48 -14.37
C ASN A 418 7.60 -22.52 -15.89
N ALA A 419 6.76 -21.65 -16.43
CA ALA A 419 6.76 -21.34 -17.83
C ALA A 419 8.00 -20.49 -18.09
N ARG A 420 9.10 -21.15 -18.42
CA ARG A 420 10.20 -20.50 -19.15
C ARG A 420 9.60 -20.00 -20.45
N VAL A 421 9.12 -18.76 -20.45
CA VAL A 421 8.91 -18.01 -21.67
C VAL A 421 10.30 -17.62 -22.16
N GLY A 422 10.63 -18.00 -23.38
CA GLY A 422 11.93 -17.75 -23.99
C GLY A 422 12.28 -16.26 -23.89
N ALA A 423 13.31 -15.98 -23.12
CA ALA A 423 13.93 -14.68 -23.00
C ALA A 423 14.94 -14.55 -24.13
N ASP A 424 14.47 -14.04 -25.29
CA ASP A 424 15.39 -13.46 -26.26
C ASP A 424 15.41 -11.95 -26.09
N ARG A 425 16.61 -11.50 -25.61
CA ARG A 425 17.15 -10.15 -25.67
C ARG A 425 16.46 -9.06 -24.86
N ILE A 426 16.72 -9.05 -23.57
CA ILE A 426 17.00 -7.89 -22.66
C ILE A 426 17.34 -8.48 -21.26
N GLY A 427 17.81 -9.71 -21.22
CA GLY A 427 17.79 -10.56 -20.01
C GLY A 427 19.03 -10.51 -19.11
N GLU A 428 20.07 -9.74 -19.33
CA GLU A 428 21.28 -9.80 -18.48
C GLU A 428 21.43 -8.68 -17.45
N LEU A 429 20.80 -7.53 -17.63
CA LEU A 429 20.84 -6.44 -16.65
C LEU A 429 19.80 -6.58 -15.52
N GLY A 430 18.76 -7.37 -15.71
CA GLY A 430 17.67 -7.56 -14.72
C GLY A 430 17.93 -8.59 -13.61
N ARG A 431 18.98 -9.41 -13.70
CA ARG A 431 19.19 -10.58 -12.80
C ARG A 431 19.94 -10.29 -11.51
N ARG A 432 20.27 -9.05 -11.19
CA ARG A 432 20.99 -8.69 -9.96
C ARG A 432 20.40 -7.46 -9.25
N ILE A 433 19.09 -7.29 -9.25
CA ILE A 433 18.47 -6.26 -8.45
C ILE A 433 17.74 -6.93 -7.29
N ASP A 434 18.52 -7.39 -6.31
CA ASP A 434 18.05 -7.53 -4.95
C ASP A 434 17.73 -6.13 -4.44
N PHE A 435 16.47 -5.72 -4.55
CA PHE A 435 15.98 -4.66 -3.70
C PHE A 435 15.98 -5.20 -2.27
N PRO A 436 16.75 -4.58 -1.39
CA PRO A 436 16.83 -4.98 0.01
C PRO A 436 15.50 -4.84 0.71
#